data_52aca0d354dafe30ff7cadbb1c681010
#
_entry.id   52aca0d354dafe30ff7cadbb1c681010
#
_cell.length_a   1.000
_cell.length_b   1.000
_cell.length_c   1.000
_cell.angle_alpha   90.00
_cell.angle_beta   90.00
_cell.angle_gamma   90.00
#
_symmetry.space_group_name_H-M   'P 1'
#
loop_
_entity.id
_entity.type
_entity.pdbx_description
1 polymer ?
#
loop_
_entity_poly.entity_id
_entity_poly.type
_entity_poly.pdbx_seq_one_letter_code
_entity_poly.pdbx_strand_id
1 'polypeptide(L)'
;FPGKIRQYNPGTQPFLKVNRNGERFANESCPYNDIVYAAAHQPGRVYAQICDANILEDAKRFHTIGCSAQTRNGGEKYIQGKMDEAIEAGALFKCDTLDELADKMGFTGAAKDTFLATVERYNELYDKQNDEDFGKPAYRLSAIRTAPFYGCWLGASLLTTEQGIAINEKGQALD
;
A
#
# COMPACT_ATOMS: atom_id res chain seq x y z
N PHE A 1 5.75 -8.20 -10.64
CA PHE A 1 5.38 -7.14 -11.61
C PHE A 1 6.64 -6.60 -12.25
N PRO A 2 6.92 -6.88 -13.50
CA PRO A 2 8.16 -6.45 -14.12
C PRO A 2 8.16 -4.94 -14.36
N GLY A 3 9.02 -4.23 -13.61
CA GLY A 3 9.57 -2.94 -14.01
C GLY A 3 8.66 -1.69 -14.02
N LYS A 4 7.36 -1.82 -14.13
CA LYS A 4 6.45 -0.68 -14.31
C LYS A 4 6.00 -0.01 -12.99
N ILE A 5 6.19 -0.65 -11.85
CA ILE A 5 5.70 -0.19 -10.54
C ILE A 5 6.61 0.89 -9.92
N ARG A 6 7.82 1.08 -10.42
CA ARG A 6 8.74 2.11 -9.88
C ARG A 6 8.22 3.54 -9.98
N GLN A 7 7.23 3.79 -10.82
CA GLN A 7 6.69 5.14 -11.05
C GLN A 7 5.62 5.53 -10.03
N TYR A 8 4.86 4.55 -9.51
CA TYR A 8 3.88 4.74 -8.46
C TYR A 8 4.17 3.78 -7.31
N ASN A 9 4.69 4.27 -6.20
CA ASN A 9 4.98 3.47 -5.03
C ASN A 9 4.12 3.90 -3.83
N PRO A 10 2.86 3.48 -3.77
CA PRO A 10 1.98 3.76 -2.63
C PRO A 10 2.28 2.86 -1.44
N GLY A 11 3.14 1.85 -1.59
CA GLY A 11 3.35 0.78 -0.61
C GLY A 11 3.88 1.24 0.74
N THR A 12 4.52 2.41 0.80
CA THR A 12 4.98 3.01 2.06
C THR A 12 3.91 3.83 2.78
N GLN A 13 2.76 4.03 2.14
CA GLN A 13 1.64 4.74 2.74
C GLN A 13 0.82 3.79 3.63
N PRO A 14 0.27 4.26 4.75
CA PRO A 14 -0.47 3.43 5.69
C PRO A 14 -1.93 3.17 5.27
N PHE A 15 -2.20 3.01 3.98
CA PHE A 15 -3.49 2.55 3.49
C PHE A 15 -3.71 1.08 3.83
N LEU A 16 -4.97 0.65 3.83
CA LEU A 16 -5.34 -0.75 4.09
C LEU A 16 -4.53 -1.70 3.21
N LYS A 17 -3.97 -2.73 3.81
CA LYS A 17 -3.25 -3.81 3.13
C LYS A 17 -3.91 -5.15 3.42
N VAL A 18 -4.20 -5.90 2.37
CA VAL A 18 -4.79 -7.23 2.46
C VAL A 18 -3.96 -8.26 1.70
N ASN A 19 -3.98 -9.49 2.14
CA ASN A 19 -3.35 -10.62 1.47
C ASN A 19 -4.24 -11.18 0.33
N ARG A 20 -3.83 -12.28 -0.30
CA ARG A 20 -4.61 -12.92 -1.37
C ARG A 20 -5.91 -13.58 -0.91
N ASN A 21 -6.06 -13.79 0.38
CA ASN A 21 -7.31 -14.29 0.96
C ASN A 21 -8.30 -13.16 1.28
N GLY A 22 -7.94 -11.90 1.02
CA GLY A 22 -8.74 -10.74 1.39
C GLY A 22 -8.57 -10.29 2.85
N GLU A 23 -7.65 -10.88 3.59
CA GLU A 23 -7.44 -10.64 5.02
C GLU A 23 -6.44 -9.52 5.26
N ARG A 24 -6.75 -8.60 6.18
CA ARG A 24 -5.77 -7.68 6.76
C ARG A 24 -4.77 -8.47 7.61
N PHE A 25 -3.49 -8.16 7.55
CA PHE A 25 -2.44 -9.00 8.16
C PHE A 25 -1.43 -8.25 9.02
N ALA A 26 -1.48 -6.93 9.07
CA ALA A 26 -0.52 -6.13 9.84
C ALA A 26 -1.05 -4.73 10.14
N ASN A 27 -0.38 -4.03 11.06
CA ASN A 27 -0.51 -2.60 11.26
C ASN A 27 0.22 -1.87 10.12
N GLU A 28 -0.50 -1.25 9.20
CA GLU A 28 0.08 -0.59 8.02
C GLU A 28 0.87 0.68 8.38
N SER A 29 0.80 1.11 9.64
CA SER A 29 1.52 2.25 10.17
C SER A 29 2.93 1.91 10.67
N CYS A 30 3.28 0.64 10.74
CA CYS A 30 4.64 0.23 11.11
C CYS A 30 5.66 0.58 10.00
N PRO A 31 6.96 0.56 10.31
CA PRO A 31 7.99 0.79 9.32
C PRO A 31 7.82 -0.12 8.10
N TYR A 32 8.14 0.38 6.93
CA TYR A 32 7.94 -0.36 5.67
C TYR A 32 8.71 -1.69 5.62
N ASN A 33 9.84 -1.82 6.32
CA ASN A 33 10.56 -3.08 6.42
C ASN A 33 9.71 -4.15 7.10
N ASP A 34 8.99 -3.79 8.16
CA ASP A 34 8.13 -4.73 8.89
C ASP A 34 6.95 -5.18 8.03
N ILE A 35 6.36 -4.28 7.23
CA ILE A 35 5.33 -4.64 6.24
C ILE A 35 5.89 -5.62 5.22
N VAL A 36 7.11 -5.42 4.74
CA VAL A 36 7.75 -6.32 3.77
C VAL A 36 7.98 -7.70 4.38
N TYR A 37 8.46 -7.77 5.62
CA TYR A 37 8.64 -9.05 6.32
C TYR A 37 7.30 -9.74 6.59
N ALA A 38 6.28 -9.01 7.04
CA ALA A 38 4.93 -9.56 7.22
C ALA A 38 4.36 -10.08 5.89
N ALA A 39 4.54 -9.34 4.80
CA ALA A 39 4.10 -9.74 3.47
C ALA A 39 4.81 -11.00 2.95
N ALA A 40 6.08 -11.19 3.31
CA ALA A 40 6.84 -12.38 2.92
C ALA A 40 6.24 -13.70 3.45
N HIS A 41 5.43 -13.62 4.51
CA HIS A 41 4.71 -14.75 5.10
C HIS A 41 3.26 -14.91 4.57
N GLN A 42 2.79 -13.98 3.70
CA GLN A 42 1.47 -14.05 3.11
C GLN A 42 1.45 -14.93 1.84
N PRO A 43 0.26 -15.45 1.45
CA PRO A 43 0.11 -16.24 0.23
C PRO A 43 0.66 -15.50 -1.00
N GLY A 44 1.59 -16.15 -1.71
CA GLY A 44 2.26 -15.57 -2.88
C GLY A 44 3.26 -14.47 -2.58
N ARG A 45 3.54 -14.17 -1.29
CA ARG A 45 4.48 -13.13 -0.85
C ARG A 45 4.15 -11.75 -1.43
N VAL A 46 2.87 -11.48 -1.59
CA VAL A 46 2.32 -10.21 -2.10
C VAL A 46 1.19 -9.75 -1.23
N TYR A 47 0.89 -8.47 -1.32
CA TYR A 47 -0.28 -7.85 -0.70
C TYR A 47 -0.93 -6.86 -1.63
N ALA A 48 -2.22 -6.64 -1.46
CA ALA A 48 -2.94 -5.56 -2.11
C ALA A 48 -2.98 -4.34 -1.20
N GLN A 49 -2.79 -3.16 -1.76
CA GLN A 49 -3.11 -1.90 -1.10
C GLN A 49 -4.40 -1.34 -1.67
N ILE A 50 -5.30 -0.93 -0.77
CA ILE A 50 -6.64 -0.47 -1.09
C ILE A 50 -6.83 0.95 -0.55
N CYS A 51 -7.42 1.82 -1.36
CA CYS A 51 -7.82 3.16 -0.96
C CYS A 51 -9.02 3.62 -1.79
N ASP A 52 -9.58 4.77 -1.43
CA ASP A 52 -10.72 5.36 -2.11
C ASP A 52 -10.40 6.73 -2.74
N ALA A 53 -11.40 7.46 -3.18
CA ALA A 53 -11.25 8.77 -3.81
C ALA A 53 -10.50 9.80 -2.96
N ASN A 54 -10.42 9.60 -1.64
CA ASN A 54 -9.74 10.51 -0.70
C ASN A 54 -8.22 10.29 -0.64
N ILE A 55 -7.66 9.42 -1.48
CA ILE A 55 -6.23 9.04 -1.47
C ILE A 55 -5.29 10.26 -1.42
N LEU A 56 -5.58 11.35 -2.13
CA LEU A 56 -4.71 12.53 -2.17
C LEU A 56 -4.75 13.29 -0.85
N GLU A 57 -5.92 13.44 -0.24
CA GLU A 57 -6.07 14.10 1.06
C GLU A 57 -5.45 13.24 2.19
N ASP A 58 -5.68 11.95 2.16
CA ASP A 58 -5.08 11.02 3.11
C ASP A 58 -3.55 10.99 2.96
N ALA A 59 -3.02 10.98 1.74
CA ALA A 59 -1.58 11.04 1.49
C ALA A 59 -0.94 12.32 2.04
N LYS A 60 -1.62 13.46 2.03
CA LYS A 60 -1.15 14.70 2.68
C LYS A 60 -1.06 14.50 4.20
N ARG A 61 -2.11 13.94 4.79
CA ARG A 61 -2.16 13.65 6.22
C ARG A 61 -1.07 12.68 6.67
N PHE A 62 -0.65 11.78 5.79
CA PHE A 62 0.39 10.77 6.03
C PHE A 62 1.82 11.23 5.68
N HIS A 63 2.01 12.41 5.11
CA HIS A 63 3.30 12.89 4.58
C HIS A 63 4.43 12.96 5.62
N THR A 64 4.11 12.94 6.90
CA THR A 64 5.08 12.99 7.99
C THR A 64 5.76 11.64 8.27
N ILE A 65 5.42 10.59 7.52
CA ILE A 65 5.84 9.23 7.80
C ILE A 65 6.98 8.82 6.86
N GLY A 66 8.21 9.12 7.24
CA GLY A 66 9.42 8.61 6.59
C GLY A 66 9.44 8.82 5.07
N CYS A 67 9.82 7.79 4.33
CA CYS A 67 9.87 7.80 2.86
C CYS A 67 8.50 7.87 2.18
N SER A 68 7.42 7.82 2.95
CA SER A 68 6.05 7.90 2.43
C SER A 68 5.64 9.30 1.96
N ALA A 69 6.51 10.29 2.08
CA ALA A 69 6.26 11.67 1.68
C ALA A 69 6.16 11.81 0.14
N GLN A 70 5.21 11.14 -0.47
CA GLN A 70 4.98 11.22 -1.92
C GLN A 70 4.64 12.63 -2.39
N THR A 71 4.12 13.48 -1.49
CA THR A 71 3.81 14.89 -1.77
C THR A 71 5.05 15.79 -1.84
N ARG A 72 6.23 15.32 -1.39
CA ARG A 72 7.45 16.17 -1.35
C ARG A 72 7.93 16.60 -2.73
N ASN A 73 7.71 15.80 -3.76
CA ASN A 73 8.37 15.96 -5.06
C ASN A 73 7.46 16.49 -6.18
N GLY A 74 6.33 17.12 -5.88
CA GLY A 74 5.49 17.65 -6.96
C GLY A 74 4.01 17.84 -6.61
N GLY A 75 3.63 17.55 -5.37
CA GLY A 75 2.26 17.77 -4.89
C GLY A 75 1.23 16.85 -5.54
N GLU A 76 -0.04 17.22 -5.43
CA GLU A 76 -1.19 16.43 -5.88
C GLU A 76 -1.17 16.11 -7.37
N LYS A 77 -0.80 17.09 -8.20
CA LYS A 77 -0.72 16.88 -9.65
C LYS A 77 0.28 15.80 -10.04
N TYR A 78 1.39 15.70 -9.30
CA TYR A 78 2.38 14.66 -9.52
C TYR A 78 1.83 13.28 -9.14
N ILE A 79 1.19 13.18 -7.98
CA ILE A 79 0.58 11.92 -7.54
C ILE A 79 -0.51 11.50 -8.51
N GLN A 80 -1.41 12.41 -8.89
CA GLN A 80 -2.48 12.11 -9.85
C GLN A 80 -1.92 11.63 -11.19
N GLY A 81 -0.92 12.32 -11.74
CA GLY A 81 -0.28 11.90 -12.99
C GLY A 81 0.35 10.51 -12.89
N LYS A 82 0.95 10.15 -11.75
CA LYS A 82 1.50 8.81 -11.52
C LYS A 82 0.42 7.75 -11.34
N MET A 83 -0.70 8.09 -10.75
CA MET A 83 -1.86 7.20 -10.69
C MET A 83 -2.42 6.94 -12.10
N ASP A 84 -2.58 7.97 -12.92
CA ASP A 84 -3.08 7.85 -14.28
C ASP A 84 -2.16 6.97 -15.14
N GLU A 85 -0.84 7.18 -15.07
CA GLU A 85 0.16 6.31 -15.71
C GLU A 85 0.05 4.86 -15.23
N ALA A 86 -0.17 4.63 -13.94
CA ALA A 86 -0.28 3.30 -13.36
C ALA A 86 -1.60 2.61 -13.77
N ILE A 87 -2.69 3.35 -13.90
CA ILE A 87 -3.98 2.84 -14.39
C ILE A 87 -3.83 2.42 -15.86
N GLU A 88 -3.25 3.29 -16.70
CA GLU A 88 -3.01 3.01 -18.11
C GLU A 88 -2.11 1.78 -18.30
N ALA A 89 -1.12 1.62 -17.43
CA ALA A 89 -0.22 0.47 -17.42
C ALA A 89 -0.85 -0.82 -16.86
N GLY A 90 -2.09 -0.77 -16.34
CA GLY A 90 -2.76 -1.90 -15.69
C GLY A 90 -2.13 -2.31 -14.35
N ALA A 91 -1.37 -1.42 -13.71
CA ALA A 91 -0.73 -1.65 -12.42
C ALA A 91 -1.56 -1.16 -11.24
N LEU A 92 -2.45 -0.20 -11.48
CA LEU A 92 -3.43 0.32 -10.52
C LEU A 92 -4.83 0.11 -11.09
N PHE A 93 -5.68 -0.58 -10.35
CA PHE A 93 -7.08 -0.75 -10.69
C PHE A 93 -7.88 0.44 -10.16
N LYS A 94 -8.84 0.92 -10.96
CA LYS A 94 -9.79 1.96 -10.60
C LYS A 94 -11.19 1.46 -10.91
N CYS A 95 -12.09 1.48 -9.93
CA CYS A 95 -13.44 0.93 -10.03
C CYS A 95 -14.45 1.80 -9.27
N ASP A 96 -15.70 1.74 -9.68
CA ASP A 96 -16.77 2.50 -9.04
C ASP A 96 -17.37 1.77 -7.84
N THR A 97 -17.13 0.46 -7.72
CA THR A 97 -17.56 -0.36 -6.59
C THR A 97 -16.43 -1.22 -6.04
N LEU A 98 -16.51 -1.59 -4.76
CA LEU A 98 -15.58 -2.53 -4.14
C LEU A 98 -15.73 -3.94 -4.70
N ASP A 99 -16.94 -4.32 -5.11
CA ASP A 99 -17.21 -5.61 -5.73
C ASP A 99 -16.49 -5.74 -7.07
N GLU A 100 -16.58 -4.72 -7.93
CA GLU A 100 -15.84 -4.63 -9.19
C GLU A 100 -14.32 -4.62 -8.97
N LEU A 101 -13.86 -3.89 -7.96
CA LEU A 101 -12.44 -3.85 -7.61
C LEU A 101 -11.94 -5.23 -7.20
N ALA A 102 -12.70 -5.95 -6.38
CA ALA A 102 -12.38 -7.31 -5.97
C ALA A 102 -12.21 -8.23 -7.18
N ASP A 103 -13.17 -8.19 -8.11
CA ASP A 103 -13.13 -9.00 -9.33
C ASP A 103 -11.91 -8.67 -10.19
N LYS A 104 -11.65 -7.39 -10.46
CA LYS A 104 -10.50 -6.95 -11.26
C LYS A 104 -9.16 -7.29 -10.62
N MET A 105 -9.10 -7.31 -9.29
CA MET A 105 -7.91 -7.71 -8.54
C MET A 105 -7.75 -9.23 -8.45
N GLY A 106 -8.75 -10.01 -8.88
CA GLY A 106 -8.71 -11.46 -8.91
C GLY A 106 -9.10 -12.14 -7.60
N PHE A 107 -9.79 -11.43 -6.71
CA PHE A 107 -10.43 -12.06 -5.56
C PHE A 107 -11.65 -12.83 -6.02
N THR A 108 -11.79 -14.10 -5.61
CA THR A 108 -12.91 -14.98 -6.01
C THR A 108 -13.40 -15.79 -4.83
N GLY A 109 -14.69 -16.16 -4.85
CA GLY A 109 -15.31 -17.00 -3.81
C GLY A 109 -15.06 -16.44 -2.40
N ALA A 110 -14.68 -17.28 -1.47
CA ALA A 110 -14.46 -16.90 -0.08
C ALA A 110 -13.45 -15.75 0.11
N ALA A 111 -12.43 -15.64 -0.76
CA ALA A 111 -11.47 -14.56 -0.67
C ALA A 111 -12.09 -13.19 -1.03
N LYS A 112 -13.07 -13.17 -1.95
CA LYS A 112 -13.83 -11.96 -2.28
C LYS A 112 -14.73 -11.55 -1.12
N ASP A 113 -15.45 -12.50 -0.54
CA ASP A 113 -16.33 -12.25 0.61
C ASP A 113 -15.50 -11.72 1.79
N THR A 114 -14.35 -12.33 2.06
CA THR A 114 -13.42 -11.90 3.11
C THR A 114 -12.89 -10.49 2.83
N PHE A 115 -12.52 -10.17 1.59
CA PHE A 115 -12.06 -8.84 1.20
C PHE A 115 -13.13 -7.77 1.51
N LEU A 116 -14.37 -8.00 1.10
CA LEU A 116 -15.47 -7.06 1.34
C LEU A 116 -15.72 -6.87 2.85
N ALA A 117 -15.77 -7.97 3.61
CA ALA A 117 -15.91 -7.94 5.06
C ALA A 117 -14.73 -7.22 5.75
N THR A 118 -13.50 -7.40 5.24
CA THR A 118 -12.30 -6.72 5.75
C THR A 118 -12.40 -5.20 5.55
N VAL A 119 -12.88 -4.74 4.39
CA VAL A 119 -13.08 -3.31 4.14
C VAL A 119 -14.17 -2.73 5.04
N GLU A 120 -15.28 -3.45 5.23
CA GLU A 120 -16.34 -3.05 6.15
C GLU A 120 -15.81 -2.94 7.59
N ARG A 121 -15.11 -3.97 8.07
CA ARG A 121 -14.47 -3.94 9.39
C ARG A 121 -13.48 -2.79 9.55
N TYR A 122 -12.66 -2.53 8.52
CA TYR A 122 -11.70 -1.43 8.56
C TYR A 122 -12.39 -0.06 8.65
N ASN A 123 -13.54 0.11 7.99
CA ASN A 123 -14.37 1.31 8.11
C ASN A 123 -14.97 1.48 9.51
N GLU A 124 -15.39 0.39 10.17
CA GLU A 124 -15.82 0.44 11.56
C GLU A 124 -14.71 0.92 12.51
N LEU A 125 -13.48 0.42 12.31
CA LEU A 125 -12.32 0.84 13.09
C LEU A 125 -12.00 2.32 12.88
N TYR A 126 -12.16 2.81 11.64
CA TYR A 126 -12.05 4.23 11.32
C TYR A 126 -13.11 5.06 12.06
N ASP A 127 -14.36 4.63 12.08
CA ASP A 127 -15.44 5.34 12.77
C ASP A 127 -15.23 5.40 14.28
N LYS A 128 -14.75 4.33 14.87
CA LYS A 128 -14.36 4.26 16.27
C LYS A 128 -13.12 5.10 16.60
N GLN A 129 -12.33 5.50 15.59
CA GLN A 129 -11.00 6.11 15.75
C GLN A 129 -10.09 5.24 16.64
N ASN A 130 -10.27 3.93 16.59
CA ASN A 130 -9.54 2.94 17.37
C ASN A 130 -9.40 1.63 16.60
N ASP A 131 -8.17 1.27 16.28
CA ASP A 131 -7.86 0.00 15.61
C ASP A 131 -7.67 -1.10 16.67
N GLU A 132 -8.75 -1.78 16.99
CA GLU A 132 -8.80 -2.89 17.97
C GLU A 132 -8.08 -4.14 17.44
N ASP A 133 -7.87 -4.23 16.12
CA ASP A 133 -7.36 -5.46 15.48
C ASP A 133 -5.82 -5.47 15.42
N PHE A 134 -5.19 -4.33 15.08
CA PHE A 134 -3.74 -4.23 14.90
C PHE A 134 -3.09 -3.03 15.59
N GLY A 135 -3.87 -2.21 16.29
CA GLY A 135 -3.35 -1.07 17.06
C GLY A 135 -2.79 0.06 16.18
N LYS A 136 -3.32 0.24 14.96
CA LYS A 136 -2.93 1.33 14.08
C LYS A 136 -3.38 2.66 14.69
N PRO A 137 -2.50 3.68 14.78
CA PRO A 137 -2.88 4.97 15.34
C PRO A 137 -4.05 5.61 14.58
N ALA A 138 -5.00 6.18 15.32
CA ALA A 138 -6.24 6.75 14.75
C ALA A 138 -5.98 7.76 13.63
N TYR A 139 -4.98 8.65 13.78
CA TYR A 139 -4.65 9.66 12.78
C TYR A 139 -4.11 9.08 11.46
N ARG A 140 -3.82 7.77 11.42
CA ARG A 140 -3.38 7.02 10.24
C ARG A 140 -4.45 6.10 9.67
N LEU A 141 -5.61 5.98 10.31
CA LEU A 141 -6.77 5.31 9.73
C LEU A 141 -7.33 6.16 8.59
N SER A 142 -7.80 5.51 7.55
CA SER A 142 -8.51 6.12 6.41
C SER A 142 -9.79 5.36 6.16
N ALA A 143 -10.87 6.05 5.77
CA ALA A 143 -12.07 5.37 5.32
C ALA A 143 -11.89 4.83 3.89
N ILE A 144 -12.65 3.81 3.53
CA ILE A 144 -12.74 3.27 2.16
C ILE A 144 -14.23 3.19 1.81
N ARG A 145 -14.82 4.34 1.40
CA ARG A 145 -16.27 4.51 1.23
C ARG A 145 -16.69 5.28 0.00
N THR A 146 -15.78 6.08 -0.54
CA THR A 146 -16.09 7.04 -1.60
C THR A 146 -15.47 6.61 -2.90
N ALA A 147 -16.31 6.31 -3.89
CA ALA A 147 -15.85 5.98 -5.23
C ALA A 147 -15.14 7.18 -5.90
N PRO A 148 -14.18 6.95 -6.79
CA PRO A 148 -13.68 5.63 -7.22
C PRO A 148 -12.78 4.97 -6.17
N PHE A 149 -12.81 3.65 -6.16
CA PHE A 149 -11.93 2.81 -5.35
C PHE A 149 -10.69 2.42 -6.15
N TYR A 150 -9.56 2.35 -5.46
CA TYR A 150 -8.29 2.00 -6.07
C TYR A 150 -7.65 0.82 -5.37
N GLY A 151 -7.01 -0.06 -6.16
CA GLY A 151 -6.28 -1.20 -5.64
C GLY A 151 -5.07 -1.54 -6.49
N CYS A 152 -3.99 -1.97 -5.86
CA CYS A 152 -2.82 -2.49 -6.57
C CYS A 152 -2.17 -3.62 -5.79
N TRP A 153 -1.56 -4.58 -6.52
CA TRP A 153 -0.74 -5.62 -5.94
C TRP A 153 0.70 -5.15 -5.79
N LEU A 154 1.26 -5.37 -4.62
CA LEU A 154 2.61 -5.01 -4.24
C LEU A 154 3.34 -6.23 -3.70
N GLY A 155 4.65 -6.25 -3.89
CA GLY A 155 5.53 -7.27 -3.34
C GLY A 155 6.78 -6.64 -2.75
N ALA A 156 7.56 -7.47 -2.05
CA ALA A 156 8.87 -7.06 -1.57
C ALA A 156 9.80 -6.76 -2.75
N SER A 157 10.58 -5.70 -2.63
CA SER A 157 11.68 -5.40 -3.55
C SER A 157 12.95 -5.12 -2.77
N LEU A 158 14.09 -5.57 -3.28
CA LEU A 158 15.38 -5.19 -2.75
C LEU A 158 15.65 -3.74 -3.15
N LEU A 159 15.74 -2.85 -2.16
CA LEU A 159 16.02 -1.44 -2.40
C LEU A 159 17.51 -1.18 -2.53
N THR A 160 18.28 -1.74 -1.61
CA THR A 160 19.74 -1.51 -1.50
C THR A 160 20.38 -2.63 -0.69
N THR A 161 21.66 -2.79 -0.84
CA THR A 161 22.52 -3.52 0.09
C THR A 161 23.27 -2.50 0.92
N GLU A 162 23.09 -2.53 2.23
CA GLU A 162 23.74 -1.60 3.17
C GLU A 162 25.08 -2.12 3.67
N GLN A 163 25.38 -3.39 3.38
CA GLN A 163 26.65 -4.03 3.66
C GLN A 163 27.28 -4.41 2.32
N GLY A 164 28.51 -4.02 2.15
CA GLY A 164 29.29 -4.26 0.96
C GLY A 164 30.72 -4.58 1.28
N ILE A 165 31.57 -4.60 0.28
CA ILE A 165 33.03 -4.70 0.41
C ILE A 165 33.52 -3.51 1.23
N ALA A 166 34.37 -3.76 2.24
CA ALA A 166 35.02 -2.70 2.97
C ALA A 166 35.87 -1.86 2.00
N ILE A 167 35.72 -0.54 2.09
CA ILE A 167 36.45 0.38 1.22
C ILE A 167 37.20 1.42 2.06
N ASN A 168 38.29 1.94 1.52
CA ASN A 168 38.99 3.07 2.14
C ASN A 168 38.35 4.41 1.70
N GLU A 169 38.89 5.52 2.20
CA GLU A 169 38.46 6.88 1.89
C GLU A 169 38.55 7.27 0.40
N LYS A 170 39.29 6.50 -0.41
CA LYS A 170 39.44 6.65 -1.87
C LYS A 170 38.50 5.72 -2.64
N GLY A 171 37.60 4.98 -1.94
CA GLY A 171 36.68 4.04 -2.60
C GLY A 171 37.32 2.73 -3.08
N GLN A 172 38.54 2.41 -2.65
CA GLN A 172 39.25 1.18 -3.01
C GLN A 172 38.84 0.05 -2.05
N ALA A 173 38.60 -1.15 -2.60
CA ALA A 173 38.31 -2.33 -1.81
C ALA A 173 39.49 -2.66 -0.87
N LEU A 174 39.14 -3.04 0.37
CA LEU A 174 40.08 -3.52 1.36
C LEU A 174 40.00 -5.04 1.45
N ASP A 175 41.14 -5.69 1.65
CA ASP A 175 41.24 -7.13 1.90
C ASP A 175 40.71 -7.49 3.31
#